data_a0a1fc03dabce8aad7c239cfe7018083
#
_entry.id   a0a1fc03dabce8aad7c239cfe7018083
#
_cell.length_a   1.000
_cell.length_b   1.000
_cell.length_c   1.000
_cell.angle_alpha   90.00
_cell.angle_beta   90.00
_cell.angle_gamma   90.00
#
_symmetry.space_group_name_H-M   'P 1'
#
loop_
_entity.id
_entity.type
_entity.pdbx_description
1 polymer ?
#
loop_
_entity_poly.entity_id
_entity_poly.type
_entity_poly.pdbx_seq_one_letter_code
_entity_poly.pdbx_strand_id
1 'polypeptide(L)'
;DSLCRYDRSAGSKVYEYFTLCCEVDELTAAMRCLDAGRPGDYLFRLPEFMQQRCCIDLYALAKATSLDGILAAVAGTRWEKVLAPLQSAKPDRGLTAQAEPLLQDFRHRALVALAPAKGGTSAAPNLRDLVELECDTSAVSNAARLIRIGAPDSVVRTNARRDCTALT
;
A
#
# COMPACT_ATOMS: atom_id res chain seq x y z
N ASP A 1 9.90 -1.34 16.91
CA ASP A 1 11.29 -1.67 16.57
C ASP A 1 12.02 -2.41 17.69
N SER A 2 11.96 -1.90 18.91
CA SER A 2 12.55 -2.59 20.08
C SER A 2 11.93 -3.98 20.27
N LEU A 3 10.62 -4.12 20.10
CA LEU A 3 9.90 -5.40 20.15
C LEU A 3 10.39 -6.35 19.06
N CYS A 4 10.52 -5.87 17.80
CA CYS A 4 11.01 -6.71 16.70
C CYS A 4 12.46 -7.16 16.89
N ARG A 5 13.31 -6.33 17.51
CA ARG A 5 14.68 -6.73 17.86
C ARG A 5 14.72 -7.77 18.98
N TYR A 6 13.86 -7.59 19.98
CA TYR A 6 13.75 -8.54 21.08
C TYR A 6 13.28 -9.91 20.59
N ASP A 7 12.29 -9.93 19.70
CA ASP A 7 11.69 -11.14 19.12
C ASP A 7 12.50 -11.71 17.94
N ARG A 8 13.65 -11.13 17.59
CA ARG A 8 14.50 -11.52 16.45
C ARG A 8 13.76 -11.52 15.11
N SER A 9 12.64 -10.80 15.00
CA SER A 9 11.85 -10.68 13.76
C SER A 9 12.33 -9.55 12.84
N ALA A 10 13.27 -8.71 13.31
CA ALA A 10 13.90 -7.69 12.49
C ALA A 10 14.60 -8.33 11.28
N GLY A 11 14.28 -7.88 10.07
CA GLY A 11 14.76 -8.46 8.81
C GLY A 11 13.96 -9.67 8.31
N SER A 12 12.90 -10.07 9.00
CA SER A 12 11.97 -11.07 8.48
C SER A 12 11.06 -10.47 7.41
N LYS A 13 10.50 -11.32 6.53
CA LYS A 13 9.51 -10.90 5.52
C LYS A 13 8.28 -10.20 6.14
N VAL A 14 7.89 -10.61 7.34
CA VAL A 14 6.79 -9.99 8.09
C VAL A 14 7.15 -8.55 8.48
N TYR A 15 8.37 -8.31 8.95
CA TYR A 15 8.85 -6.97 9.27
C TYR A 15 8.92 -6.08 8.03
N GLU A 16 9.42 -6.62 6.91
CA GLU A 16 9.43 -5.92 5.63
C GLU A 16 8.02 -5.53 5.16
N TYR A 17 7.03 -6.41 5.38
CA TYR A 17 5.64 -6.12 5.07
C TYR A 17 5.08 -4.97 5.93
N PHE A 18 5.36 -4.93 7.23
CA PHE A 18 4.94 -3.79 8.05
C PHE A 18 5.59 -2.47 7.61
N THR A 19 6.86 -2.49 7.24
CA THR A 19 7.53 -1.31 6.68
C THR A 19 6.85 -0.87 5.39
N LEU A 20 6.51 -1.82 4.51
CA LEU A 20 5.77 -1.55 3.29
C LEU A 20 4.39 -0.93 3.55
N CYS A 21 3.65 -1.42 4.55
CA CYS A 21 2.36 -0.82 4.93
C CYS A 21 2.53 0.64 5.35
N CYS A 22 3.54 0.94 6.18
CA CYS A 22 3.85 2.31 6.56
C CYS A 22 4.22 3.18 5.34
N GLU A 23 4.99 2.66 4.39
CA GLU A 23 5.32 3.38 3.15
C GLU A 23 4.07 3.69 2.31
N VAL A 24 3.11 2.76 2.21
CA VAL A 24 1.80 2.99 1.56
C VAL A 24 1.05 4.13 2.23
N ASP A 25 1.02 4.13 3.56
CA ASP A 25 0.33 5.16 4.33
C ASP A 25 0.97 6.54 4.12
N GLU A 26 2.30 6.63 4.09
CA GLU A 26 3.04 7.87 3.84
C GLU A 26 2.81 8.41 2.43
N LEU A 27 2.89 7.56 1.40
CA LEU A 27 2.59 7.93 0.02
C LEU A 27 1.15 8.43 -0.11
N THR A 28 0.20 7.72 0.50
CA THR A 28 -1.21 8.11 0.48
C THR A 28 -1.43 9.45 1.19
N ALA A 29 -0.77 9.68 2.32
CA ALA A 29 -0.87 10.94 3.07
C ALA A 29 -0.31 12.12 2.26
N ALA A 30 0.85 11.97 1.64
CA ALA A 30 1.45 13.01 0.79
C ALA A 30 0.55 13.35 -0.41
N MET A 31 0.00 12.33 -1.10
CA MET A 31 -0.93 12.53 -2.22
C MET A 31 -2.23 13.21 -1.79
N ARG A 32 -2.77 12.88 -0.62
CA ARG A 32 -3.95 13.57 -0.06
C ARG A 32 -3.68 15.04 0.25
N CYS A 33 -2.51 15.37 0.79
CA CYS A 33 -2.12 16.75 1.03
C CYS A 33 -1.99 17.51 -0.30
N LEU A 34 -1.46 16.87 -1.33
CA LEU A 34 -1.36 17.45 -2.67
C LEU A 34 -2.75 17.68 -3.31
N ASP A 35 -3.64 16.69 -3.26
CA ASP A 35 -5.04 16.81 -3.75
C ASP A 35 -5.82 17.90 -3.02
N ALA A 36 -5.53 18.11 -1.73
CA ALA A 36 -6.13 19.18 -0.93
C ALA A 36 -5.54 20.58 -1.23
N GLY A 37 -4.56 20.68 -2.13
CA GLY A 37 -3.85 21.94 -2.42
C GLY A 37 -2.96 22.44 -1.29
N ARG A 38 -2.60 21.59 -0.34
CA ARG A 38 -1.79 21.89 0.86
C ARG A 38 -0.62 20.91 1.04
N PRO A 39 0.27 20.81 0.03
CA PRO A 39 1.37 19.83 0.08
C PRO A 39 2.28 20.00 1.30
N GLY A 40 2.46 21.24 1.77
CA GLY A 40 3.28 21.55 2.95
C GLY A 40 2.76 20.93 4.25
N ASP A 41 1.46 20.59 4.35
CA ASP A 41 0.89 20.00 5.55
C ASP A 41 1.47 18.59 5.84
N TYR A 42 1.99 17.91 4.85
CA TYR A 42 2.62 16.60 5.02
C TYR A 42 3.90 16.69 5.88
N LEU A 43 4.66 17.79 5.78
CA LEU A 43 5.88 17.99 6.58
C LEU A 43 5.63 17.91 8.09
N PHE A 44 4.48 18.40 8.56
CA PHE A 44 4.09 18.35 9.98
C PHE A 44 3.71 16.94 10.46
N ARG A 45 3.54 15.99 9.56
CA ARG A 45 3.15 14.61 9.85
C ARG A 45 4.31 13.63 9.65
N LEU A 46 5.47 14.13 9.22
CA LEU A 46 6.62 13.31 8.86
C LEU A 46 7.07 12.42 10.03
N PRO A 47 7.02 11.09 9.89
CA PRO A 47 7.46 10.19 10.95
C PRO A 47 8.98 10.04 10.92
N GLU A 48 9.69 10.80 11.74
CA GLU A 48 11.16 10.79 11.79
C GLU A 48 11.75 9.40 11.97
N PHE A 49 11.07 8.54 12.75
CA PHE A 49 11.53 7.16 12.98
C PHE A 49 11.52 6.28 11.72
N MET A 50 10.75 6.65 10.71
CA MET A 50 10.66 5.92 9.43
C MET A 50 11.79 6.24 8.47
N GLN A 51 12.44 7.39 8.58
CA GLN A 51 13.45 7.87 7.63
C GLN A 51 14.61 6.89 7.40
N GLN A 52 15.02 6.18 8.45
CA GLN A 52 16.13 5.23 8.37
C GLN A 52 15.71 3.82 7.92
N ARG A 53 14.42 3.60 7.65
CA ARG A 53 13.86 2.27 7.48
C ARG A 53 13.04 2.09 6.23
N CYS A 54 12.41 3.16 5.74
CA CYS A 54 11.70 3.14 4.47
C CYS A 54 12.67 3.33 3.31
N CYS A 55 12.28 2.81 2.15
CA CYS A 55 13.04 3.01 0.92
C CYS A 55 12.72 4.34 0.22
N ILE A 56 11.76 5.10 0.73
CA ILE A 56 11.31 6.38 0.19
C ILE A 56 12.11 7.51 0.84
N ASP A 57 12.54 8.49 0.05
CA ASP A 57 13.05 9.74 0.59
C ASP A 57 11.88 10.60 1.10
N LEU A 58 11.59 10.48 2.40
CA LEU A 58 10.47 11.18 3.05
C LEU A 58 10.65 12.70 3.04
N TYR A 59 11.88 13.22 3.04
CA TYR A 59 12.13 14.65 2.93
C TYR A 59 11.88 15.17 1.51
N ALA A 60 12.28 14.42 0.50
CA ALA A 60 11.95 14.75 -0.88
C ALA A 60 10.41 14.69 -1.08
N LEU A 61 9.75 13.66 -0.50
CA LEU A 61 8.30 13.53 -0.52
C LEU A 61 7.61 14.72 0.16
N ALA A 62 8.12 15.19 1.31
CA ALA A 62 7.57 16.36 2.03
C ALA A 62 7.73 17.68 1.28
N LYS A 63 8.70 17.77 0.37
CA LYS A 63 8.92 18.94 -0.48
C LYS A 63 8.16 18.86 -1.81
N ALA A 64 7.55 17.70 -2.12
CA ALA A 64 6.85 17.51 -3.36
C ALA A 64 5.58 18.40 -3.43
N THR A 65 5.50 19.23 -4.44
CA THR A 65 4.34 20.11 -4.74
C THR A 65 3.59 19.67 -5.98
N SER A 66 4.01 18.57 -6.60
CA SER A 66 3.43 18.02 -7.82
C SER A 66 3.61 16.49 -7.86
N LEU A 67 2.93 15.84 -8.81
CA LEU A 67 3.12 14.41 -9.07
C LEU A 67 4.58 14.09 -9.42
N ASP A 68 5.22 14.91 -10.25
CA ASP A 68 6.63 14.70 -10.64
C ASP A 68 7.55 14.73 -9.42
N GLY A 69 7.26 15.60 -8.44
CA GLY A 69 7.99 15.65 -7.17
C GLY A 69 7.82 14.35 -6.36
N ILE A 70 6.61 13.78 -6.33
CA ILE A 70 6.35 12.48 -5.66
C ILE A 70 7.09 11.36 -6.39
N LEU A 71 7.03 11.32 -7.73
CA LEU A 71 7.74 10.31 -8.53
C LEU A 71 9.27 10.42 -8.36
N ALA A 72 9.81 11.63 -8.25
CA ALA A 72 11.23 11.83 -7.96
C ALA A 72 11.62 11.32 -6.58
N ALA A 73 10.76 11.50 -5.55
CA ALA A 73 11.01 11.00 -4.19
C ALA A 73 11.03 9.47 -4.09
N VAL A 74 10.40 8.77 -5.02
CA VAL A 74 10.36 7.30 -5.06
C VAL A 74 11.29 6.69 -6.12
N ALA A 75 12.03 7.51 -6.86
CA ALA A 75 12.93 7.05 -7.92
C ALA A 75 13.98 6.05 -7.37
N GLY A 76 14.27 4.99 -8.12
CA GLY A 76 15.18 3.92 -7.71
C GLY A 76 14.61 2.96 -6.65
N THR A 77 13.38 3.17 -6.17
CA THR A 77 12.72 2.31 -5.19
C THR A 77 11.73 1.34 -5.86
N ARG A 78 11.17 0.41 -5.05
CA ARG A 78 10.07 -0.46 -5.50
C ARG A 78 8.84 0.32 -5.98
N TRP A 79 8.63 1.52 -5.46
CA TRP A 79 7.47 2.38 -5.73
C TRP A 79 7.52 3.06 -7.09
N GLU A 80 8.69 3.25 -7.66
CA GLU A 80 8.83 3.83 -9.00
C GLU A 80 7.99 3.08 -10.04
N LYS A 81 8.11 1.75 -10.07
CA LYS A 81 7.35 0.91 -11.02
C LYS A 81 5.85 0.86 -10.68
N VAL A 82 5.51 0.89 -9.39
CA VAL A 82 4.12 0.84 -8.93
C VAL A 82 3.38 2.12 -9.31
N LEU A 83 4.03 3.27 -9.19
CA LEU A 83 3.45 4.59 -9.46
C LEU A 83 3.66 5.08 -10.90
N ALA A 84 4.47 4.38 -11.71
CA ALA A 84 4.69 4.74 -13.12
C ALA A 84 3.40 4.98 -13.93
N PRO A 85 2.31 4.20 -13.75
CA PRO A 85 1.05 4.46 -14.48
C PRO A 85 0.44 5.83 -14.20
N LEU A 86 0.78 6.49 -13.08
CA LEU A 86 0.27 7.82 -12.75
C LEU A 86 0.81 8.92 -13.67
N GLN A 87 1.90 8.70 -14.39
CA GLN A 87 2.40 9.63 -15.40
C GLN A 87 1.38 9.88 -16.53
N SER A 88 0.50 8.89 -16.76
CA SER A 88 -0.61 8.99 -17.70
C SER A 88 -1.96 9.26 -17.01
N ALA A 89 -1.90 9.72 -15.75
CA ALA A 89 -3.09 9.95 -14.93
C ALA A 89 -3.96 11.06 -15.53
N LYS A 90 -5.28 10.89 -15.41
CA LYS A 90 -6.22 11.88 -15.88
C LYS A 90 -6.33 13.03 -14.88
N PRO A 91 -6.22 14.30 -15.33
CA PRO A 91 -6.24 15.45 -14.41
C PRO A 91 -7.60 15.68 -13.74
N ASP A 92 -8.68 15.11 -14.28
CA ASP A 92 -10.04 15.20 -13.75
C ASP A 92 -10.31 14.32 -12.52
N ARG A 93 -9.40 13.42 -12.20
CA ARG A 93 -9.48 12.55 -11.02
C ARG A 93 -8.39 12.92 -10.03
N GLY A 94 -8.74 13.03 -8.76
CA GLY A 94 -7.74 13.25 -7.72
C GLY A 94 -6.60 12.22 -7.79
N LEU A 95 -5.39 12.66 -7.53
CA LEU A 95 -4.19 11.83 -7.59
C LEU A 95 -4.30 10.63 -6.64
N THR A 96 -4.78 10.86 -5.42
CA THR A 96 -5.01 9.81 -4.42
C THR A 96 -5.94 8.72 -4.94
N ALA A 97 -7.05 9.10 -5.58
CA ALA A 97 -8.03 8.14 -6.11
C ALA A 97 -7.47 7.25 -7.23
N GLN A 98 -6.47 7.73 -7.97
CA GLN A 98 -5.79 6.98 -9.01
C GLN A 98 -4.64 6.13 -8.46
N ALA A 99 -3.93 6.62 -7.44
CA ALA A 99 -2.81 5.93 -6.81
C ALA A 99 -3.27 4.80 -5.87
N GLU A 100 -4.33 5.01 -5.10
CA GLU A 100 -4.79 4.09 -4.06
C GLU A 100 -4.97 2.65 -4.56
N PRO A 101 -5.61 2.38 -5.72
CA PRO A 101 -5.73 1.01 -6.24
C PRO A 101 -4.37 0.36 -6.54
N LEU A 102 -3.39 1.12 -7.04
CA LEU A 102 -2.05 0.63 -7.35
C LEU A 102 -1.29 0.25 -6.07
N LEU A 103 -1.36 1.12 -5.07
CA LEU A 103 -0.72 0.92 -3.77
C LEU A 103 -1.33 -0.28 -3.03
N GLN A 104 -2.65 -0.38 -3.02
CA GLN A 104 -3.36 -1.48 -2.36
C GLN A 104 -3.12 -2.82 -3.07
N ASP A 105 -3.12 -2.87 -4.40
CA ASP A 105 -2.81 -4.07 -5.16
C ASP A 105 -1.36 -4.56 -4.88
N PHE A 106 -0.42 -3.63 -4.78
CA PHE A 106 0.96 -3.99 -4.43
C PHE A 106 1.06 -4.51 -2.98
N ARG A 107 0.41 -3.84 -2.02
CA ARG A 107 0.33 -4.27 -0.62
C ARG A 107 -0.30 -5.66 -0.50
N HIS A 108 -1.39 -5.88 -1.20
CA HIS A 108 -2.10 -7.16 -1.21
C HIS A 108 -1.20 -8.30 -1.75
N ARG A 109 -0.52 -8.08 -2.88
CA ARG A 109 0.43 -9.08 -3.40
C ARG A 109 1.56 -9.39 -2.43
N ALA A 110 2.08 -8.38 -1.73
CA ALA A 110 3.10 -8.57 -0.71
C ALA A 110 2.56 -9.38 0.48
N LEU A 111 1.31 -9.15 0.89
CA LEU A 111 0.65 -9.91 1.96
C LEU A 111 0.48 -11.38 1.56
N VAL A 112 -0.03 -11.64 0.36
CA VAL A 112 -0.20 -13.01 -0.16
C VAL A 112 1.15 -13.75 -0.24
N ALA A 113 2.22 -13.05 -0.60
CA ALA A 113 3.56 -13.63 -0.65
C ALA A 113 4.13 -14.05 0.73
N LEU A 114 3.52 -13.60 1.84
CA LEU A 114 3.84 -14.07 3.19
C LEU A 114 3.16 -15.41 3.52
N ALA A 115 2.08 -15.76 2.81
CA ALA A 115 1.33 -16.98 3.09
C ALA A 115 2.23 -18.20 2.84
N PRO A 116 2.31 -19.15 3.79
CA PRO A 116 3.06 -20.38 3.58
C PRO A 116 2.43 -21.20 2.45
N ALA A 117 3.26 -21.94 1.70
CA ALA A 117 2.77 -22.86 0.67
C ALA A 117 1.80 -23.89 1.26
N LYS A 118 0.80 -24.30 0.48
CA LYS A 118 -0.15 -25.37 0.87
C LYS A 118 0.65 -26.65 1.18
N GLY A 119 0.45 -27.21 2.36
CA GLY A 119 1.10 -28.48 2.80
C GLY A 119 2.52 -28.32 3.36
N GLY A 120 3.04 -27.09 3.50
CA GLY A 120 4.33 -26.86 4.17
C GLY A 120 4.21 -27.01 5.68
N THR A 121 5.25 -27.58 6.32
CA THR A 121 5.43 -27.57 7.79
C THR A 121 5.89 -26.17 8.22
N SER A 122 4.95 -25.22 8.24
CA SER A 122 5.26 -23.86 8.68
C SER A 122 5.20 -23.75 10.21
N ALA A 123 6.15 -23.03 10.80
CA ALA A 123 6.12 -22.67 12.21
C ALA A 123 4.96 -21.69 12.57
N ALA A 124 4.25 -21.18 11.59
CA ALA A 124 3.11 -20.28 11.76
C ALA A 124 1.88 -20.79 10.97
N PRO A 125 1.22 -21.87 11.40
CA PRO A 125 0.07 -22.42 10.69
C PRO A 125 -1.07 -21.42 10.54
N ASN A 126 -1.23 -20.51 11.49
CA ASN A 126 -2.31 -19.50 11.47
C ASN A 126 -2.01 -18.29 10.56
N LEU A 127 -0.78 -18.15 10.03
CA LEU A 127 -0.44 -17.00 9.17
C LEU A 127 -1.23 -17.03 7.86
N ARG A 128 -1.44 -18.22 7.31
CA ARG A 128 -2.24 -18.38 6.10
C ARG A 128 -3.69 -17.96 6.34
N ASP A 129 -4.29 -18.44 7.44
CA ASP A 129 -5.68 -18.10 7.79
C ASP A 129 -5.85 -16.60 8.03
N LEU A 130 -4.85 -15.95 8.65
CA LEU A 130 -4.83 -14.49 8.82
C LEU A 130 -4.75 -13.75 7.48
N VAL A 131 -3.92 -14.21 6.56
CA VAL A 131 -3.80 -13.63 5.22
C VAL A 131 -5.11 -13.81 4.45
N GLU A 132 -5.73 -14.99 4.48
CA GLU A 132 -7.02 -15.27 3.86
C GLU A 132 -8.12 -14.36 4.44
N LEU A 133 -8.17 -14.22 5.77
CA LEU A 133 -9.13 -13.33 6.43
C LEU A 133 -8.95 -11.85 6.04
N GLU A 134 -7.71 -11.38 5.95
CA GLU A 134 -7.42 -10.00 5.52
C GLU A 134 -7.83 -9.78 4.06
N CYS A 135 -7.57 -10.76 3.18
CA CYS A 135 -8.00 -10.72 1.78
C CYS A 135 -9.52 -10.66 1.66
N ASP A 136 -10.24 -11.51 2.39
CA ASP A 136 -11.71 -11.55 2.38
C ASP A 136 -12.30 -10.24 2.94
N THR A 137 -11.74 -9.72 4.03
CA THR A 137 -12.16 -8.46 4.63
C THR A 137 -11.96 -7.29 3.68
N SER A 138 -10.82 -7.25 2.99
CA SER A 138 -10.51 -6.24 1.98
C SER A 138 -11.47 -6.33 0.78
N ALA A 139 -11.77 -7.55 0.30
CA ALA A 139 -12.70 -7.78 -0.79
C ALA A 139 -14.13 -7.30 -0.44
N VAL A 140 -14.61 -7.64 0.75
CA VAL A 140 -15.94 -7.20 1.24
C VAL A 140 -16.00 -5.68 1.39
N SER A 141 -14.97 -5.08 1.98
CA SER A 141 -14.87 -3.63 2.17
C SER A 141 -14.86 -2.88 0.84
N ASN A 142 -14.10 -3.37 -0.14
CA ASN A 142 -14.05 -2.80 -1.48
C ASN A 142 -15.39 -2.95 -2.22
N ALA A 143 -16.03 -4.13 -2.14
CA ALA A 143 -17.34 -4.35 -2.72
C ALA A 143 -18.39 -3.41 -2.12
N ALA A 144 -18.45 -3.28 -0.79
CA ALA A 144 -19.36 -2.36 -0.11
C ALA A 144 -19.13 -0.90 -0.53
N ARG A 145 -17.87 -0.48 -0.67
CA ARG A 145 -17.53 0.87 -1.16
C ARG A 145 -18.00 1.09 -2.59
N LEU A 146 -17.77 0.13 -3.48
CA LEU A 146 -18.19 0.21 -4.88
C LEU A 146 -19.71 0.27 -5.02
N ILE A 147 -20.44 -0.54 -4.25
CA ILE A 147 -21.91 -0.51 -4.20
C ILE A 147 -22.41 0.86 -3.74
N ARG A 148 -21.81 1.40 -2.68
CA ARG A 148 -22.21 2.70 -2.12
C ARG A 148 -22.03 3.86 -3.10
N ILE A 149 -21.06 3.80 -4.00
CA ILE A 149 -20.85 4.82 -5.04
C ILE A 149 -21.61 4.51 -6.35
N GLY A 150 -22.46 3.49 -6.35
CA GLY A 150 -23.27 3.12 -7.51
C GLY A 150 -22.49 2.50 -8.67
N ALA A 151 -21.38 1.83 -8.39
CA ALA A 151 -20.61 1.15 -9.43
C ALA A 151 -21.43 -0.01 -10.05
N PRO A 152 -21.29 -0.27 -11.37
CA PRO A 152 -21.96 -1.39 -12.02
C PRO A 152 -21.61 -2.74 -11.38
N ASP A 153 -22.59 -3.67 -11.32
CA ASP A 153 -22.41 -5.01 -10.74
C ASP A 153 -21.22 -5.77 -11.32
N SER A 154 -20.93 -5.61 -12.61
CA SER A 154 -19.79 -6.24 -13.27
C SER A 154 -18.47 -5.77 -12.66
N VAL A 155 -18.35 -4.48 -12.32
CA VAL A 155 -17.17 -3.89 -11.69
C VAL A 155 -17.02 -4.40 -10.27
N VAL A 156 -18.11 -4.45 -9.50
CA VAL A 156 -18.13 -5.00 -8.13
C VAL A 156 -17.66 -6.45 -8.12
N ARG A 157 -18.23 -7.29 -8.97
CA ARG A 157 -17.90 -8.73 -9.08
C ARG A 157 -16.46 -8.97 -9.52
N THR A 158 -15.95 -8.17 -10.48
CA THR A 158 -14.57 -8.29 -10.97
C THR A 158 -13.57 -7.99 -9.89
N ASN A 159 -13.79 -6.92 -9.11
CA ASN A 159 -12.89 -6.55 -8.00
C ASN A 159 -12.95 -7.56 -6.85
N ALA A 160 -14.15 -8.01 -6.45
CA ALA A 160 -14.29 -9.05 -5.42
C ALA A 160 -13.56 -10.35 -5.79
N ARG A 161 -13.66 -10.79 -7.06
CA ARG A 161 -12.96 -12.00 -7.53
C ARG A 161 -11.45 -11.83 -7.58
N ARG A 162 -10.96 -10.64 -7.95
CA ARG A 162 -9.53 -10.36 -8.05
C ARG A 162 -8.82 -10.49 -6.70
N ASP A 163 -9.49 -10.05 -5.64
CA ASP A 163 -8.95 -10.11 -4.28
C ASP A 163 -8.97 -11.56 -3.73
N CYS A 164 -9.97 -12.37 -4.09
CA CYS A 164 -10.09 -13.76 -3.61
C CYS A 164 -9.22 -14.77 -4.38
N THR A 165 -8.88 -14.53 -5.65
CA THR A 165 -8.12 -15.48 -6.48
C THR A 165 -6.62 -15.49 -6.22
N ALA A 166 -6.10 -14.58 -5.44
CA ALA A 166 -4.67 -14.47 -5.15
C ALA A 166 -4.13 -15.64 -4.28
N LEU A 167 -5.01 -16.43 -3.65
CA LEU A 167 -4.67 -17.55 -2.75
C LEU A 167 -5.05 -18.95 -3.25
N THR A 168 -5.74 -19.04 -4.39
CA THR A 168 -6.06 -20.32 -5.02
C THR A 168 -4.97 -20.78 -5.97
#